data_3900e1ef6796e9f8f944e26c702c6728
#
_entry.id   3900e1ef6796e9f8f944e26c702c6728
#
_cell.length_a   1.000
_cell.length_b   1.000
_cell.length_c   1.000
_cell.angle_alpha   90.00
_cell.angle_beta   90.00
_cell.angle_gamma   90.00
#
_symmetry.space_group_name_H-M   'P 1'
#
loop_
_entity.id
_entity.type
_entity.pdbx_description
1 polymer ?
#
loop_
_entity_poly.entity_id
_entity_poly.type
_entity_poly.pdbx_seq_one_letter_code
_entity_poly.pdbx_strand_id
1 'polypeptide(L)'
;MVSIIMPSCNKEEPSFGLNNQHIRPANAEKTKLKTPEQYVSILYANLFQTALSSGNLFEVSQCIQSVGDKDLVHEVIISNYMNDGGVELPTDSEMRVNVQQFVIETYHRFLVREPSEAELQYFKNYINSNPNVNAEMVYFAFALSNEYQYY
;
A
#
# COMPACT_ATOMS: atom_id res chain seq x y z
N MET A 1 -43.11 41.20 5.50
CA MET A 1 -42.50 39.92 5.84
C MET A 1 -41.48 39.61 4.76
N VAL A 2 -40.19 39.75 5.06
CA VAL A 2 -39.12 39.45 4.13
C VAL A 2 -38.57 38.06 4.50
N SER A 3 -38.75 37.08 3.60
CA SER A 3 -38.28 35.72 3.79
C SER A 3 -36.81 35.62 3.35
N ILE A 4 -35.91 35.41 4.31
CA ILE A 4 -34.49 35.21 4.06
C ILE A 4 -34.28 33.73 3.73
N ILE A 5 -33.98 33.43 2.45
CA ILE A 5 -33.57 32.12 2.01
C ILE A 5 -32.05 31.97 2.30
N MET A 6 -31.72 31.17 3.28
CA MET A 6 -30.32 30.78 3.53
C MET A 6 -29.87 29.75 2.47
N PRO A 7 -28.75 29.97 1.73
CA PRO A 7 -28.22 28.94 0.90
C PRO A 7 -27.58 27.86 1.78
N SER A 8 -28.10 26.64 1.70
CA SER A 8 -27.51 25.46 2.29
C SER A 8 -26.23 25.13 1.52
N CYS A 9 -25.09 25.29 2.17
CA CYS A 9 -23.84 24.71 1.65
C CYS A 9 -23.93 23.20 1.73
N ASN A 10 -24.19 22.55 0.62
CA ASN A 10 -23.94 21.12 0.48
C ASN A 10 -22.42 20.91 0.60
N LYS A 11 -21.96 20.36 1.71
CA LYS A 11 -20.64 19.74 1.78
C LYS A 11 -20.72 18.47 0.95
N GLU A 12 -20.20 18.51 -0.27
CA GLU A 12 -19.89 17.30 -1.00
C GLU A 12 -18.72 16.62 -0.25
N GLU A 13 -19.03 15.53 0.44
CA GLU A 13 -17.98 14.66 0.95
C GLU A 13 -17.31 13.99 -0.25
N PRO A 14 -15.97 14.10 -0.40
CA PRO A 14 -15.28 13.44 -1.48
C PRO A 14 -15.44 11.93 -1.31
N SER A 15 -16.24 11.30 -2.16
CA SER A 15 -16.32 9.85 -2.25
C SER A 15 -15.08 9.36 -3.00
N PHE A 16 -14.14 8.74 -2.30
CA PHE A 16 -13.03 8.03 -2.92
C PHE A 16 -13.58 6.73 -3.53
N GLY A 17 -13.86 6.76 -4.83
CA GLY A 17 -14.09 5.55 -5.59
C GLY A 17 -12.76 4.84 -5.82
N LEU A 18 -12.64 3.57 -5.42
CA LEU A 18 -11.55 2.72 -5.87
C LEU A 18 -11.72 2.49 -7.37
N ASN A 19 -10.98 3.23 -8.17
CA ASN A 19 -10.91 2.95 -9.60
C ASN A 19 -10.13 1.65 -9.81
N ASN A 20 -10.69 0.72 -10.58
CA ASN A 20 -9.97 -0.47 -11.02
C ASN A 20 -8.68 -0.04 -11.73
N GLN A 21 -7.54 -0.24 -11.08
CA GLN A 21 -6.26 0.05 -11.70
C GLN A 21 -5.93 -1.05 -12.72
N HIS A 22 -5.48 -0.64 -13.89
CA HIS A 22 -5.03 -1.57 -14.91
C HIS A 22 -3.70 -2.19 -14.47
N ILE A 23 -3.67 -3.51 -14.27
CA ILE A 23 -2.45 -4.25 -13.94
C ILE A 23 -1.49 -4.20 -15.13
N ARG A 24 -0.26 -3.79 -14.88
CA ARG A 24 0.78 -3.63 -15.90
C ARG A 24 1.53 -4.96 -16.11
N PRO A 25 2.16 -5.16 -17.28
CA PRO A 25 3.04 -6.32 -17.51
C PRO A 25 4.28 -6.28 -16.58
N ALA A 26 4.91 -7.43 -16.42
CA ALA A 26 6.06 -7.62 -15.52
C ALA A 26 7.26 -6.71 -15.80
N ASN A 27 7.43 -6.26 -17.05
CA ASN A 27 8.51 -5.38 -17.48
C ASN A 27 8.14 -3.90 -17.51
N ALA A 28 7.03 -3.51 -16.90
CA ALA A 28 6.61 -2.10 -16.86
C ALA A 28 7.57 -1.29 -15.98
N GLU A 29 8.23 -0.32 -16.59
CA GLU A 29 9.10 0.60 -15.87
C GLU A 29 8.27 1.60 -15.06
N LYS A 30 8.74 1.90 -13.86
CA LYS A 30 8.23 2.91 -12.96
C LYS A 30 9.32 3.97 -12.78
N THR A 31 9.07 5.16 -13.24
CA THR A 31 10.09 6.23 -13.29
C THR A 31 9.74 7.45 -12.46
N LYS A 32 8.49 7.57 -12.02
CA LYS A 32 8.02 8.73 -11.30
C LYS A 32 7.98 8.44 -9.80
N LEU A 33 8.84 9.11 -9.04
CA LEU A 33 8.86 9.03 -7.58
C LEU A 33 7.54 9.56 -6.99
N LYS A 34 6.98 8.84 -6.04
CA LYS A 34 5.80 9.28 -5.28
C LYS A 34 6.15 10.47 -4.39
N THR A 35 5.26 11.44 -4.28
CA THR A 35 5.36 12.44 -3.21
C THR A 35 5.09 11.78 -1.85
N PRO A 36 5.49 12.39 -0.70
CA PRO A 36 5.18 11.87 0.62
C PRO A 36 3.69 11.57 0.81
N GLU A 37 2.81 12.47 0.35
CA GLU A 37 1.35 12.32 0.45
C GLU A 37 0.85 11.12 -0.39
N GLN A 38 1.38 10.97 -1.60
CA GLN A 38 1.05 9.84 -2.47
C GLN A 38 1.54 8.53 -1.88
N TYR A 39 2.77 8.51 -1.34
CA TYR A 39 3.33 7.33 -0.69
C TYR A 39 2.46 6.89 0.50
N VAL A 40 2.16 7.81 1.42
CA VAL A 40 1.37 7.51 2.62
C VAL A 40 -0.05 7.08 2.27
N SER A 41 -0.71 7.80 1.35
CA SER A 41 -2.08 7.48 0.93
C SER A 41 -2.18 6.10 0.28
N ILE A 42 -1.25 5.77 -0.62
CA ILE A 42 -1.21 4.47 -1.31
C ILE A 42 -0.83 3.35 -0.33
N LEU A 43 0.15 3.58 0.54
CA LEU A 43 0.55 2.60 1.55
C LEU A 43 -0.62 2.25 2.48
N TYR A 44 -1.31 3.27 3.00
CA TYR A 44 -2.46 3.06 3.86
C TYR A 44 -3.59 2.30 3.15
N ALA A 45 -3.92 2.71 1.93
CA ALA A 45 -4.92 2.00 1.13
C ALA A 45 -4.53 0.55 0.84
N ASN A 46 -3.25 0.27 0.60
CA ASN A 46 -2.78 -1.09 0.38
C ASN A 46 -2.86 -1.95 1.65
N LEU A 47 -2.63 -1.39 2.82
CA LEU A 47 -2.62 -2.13 4.08
C LEU A 47 -4.04 -2.29 4.65
N PHE A 48 -4.85 -1.24 4.64
CA PHE A 48 -6.15 -1.17 5.33
C PHE A 48 -7.36 -1.27 4.42
N GLN A 49 -7.17 -1.28 3.08
CA GLN A 49 -8.25 -1.28 2.08
C GLN A 49 -9.28 -0.15 2.26
N THR A 50 -8.84 0.95 2.86
CA THR A 50 -9.64 2.15 3.10
C THR A 50 -8.80 3.41 2.94
N ALA A 51 -9.42 4.57 2.89
CA ALA A 51 -8.73 5.85 2.77
C ALA A 51 -8.28 6.38 4.13
N LEU A 52 -7.07 6.91 4.19
CA LEU A 52 -6.57 7.63 5.36
C LEU A 52 -7.28 9.00 5.47
N SER A 53 -7.58 9.43 6.69
CA SER A 53 -8.13 10.77 6.93
C SER A 53 -7.16 11.86 6.47
N SER A 54 -7.69 13.01 6.01
CA SER A 54 -6.85 14.12 5.54
C SER A 54 -5.92 14.69 6.62
N GLY A 55 -6.34 14.68 7.89
CA GLY A 55 -5.51 15.11 9.01
C GLY A 55 -4.31 14.18 9.22
N ASN A 56 -4.54 12.88 9.32
CA ASN A 56 -3.47 11.89 9.48
C ASN A 56 -2.54 11.86 8.25
N LEU A 57 -3.11 12.00 7.05
CA LEU A 57 -2.31 12.10 5.81
C LEU A 57 -1.32 13.26 5.88
N PHE A 58 -1.79 14.44 6.31
CA PHE A 58 -0.94 15.61 6.45
C PHE A 58 0.16 15.37 7.49
N GLU A 59 -0.18 14.89 8.69
CA GLU A 59 0.78 14.67 9.79
C GLU A 59 1.88 13.66 9.40
N VAL A 60 1.50 12.52 8.83
CA VAL A 60 2.47 11.50 8.41
C VAL A 60 3.33 11.98 7.26
N SER A 61 2.77 12.71 6.30
CA SER A 61 3.53 13.29 5.18
C SER A 61 4.55 14.32 5.68
N GLN A 62 4.19 15.17 6.65
CA GLN A 62 5.12 16.10 7.28
C GLN A 62 6.24 15.38 8.04
N CYS A 63 5.94 14.26 8.69
CA CYS A 63 6.97 13.41 9.30
C CYS A 63 7.99 12.93 8.26
N ILE A 64 7.54 12.41 7.12
CA ILE A 64 8.44 12.01 6.02
C ILE A 64 9.30 13.19 5.54
N GLN A 65 8.71 14.38 5.39
CA GLN A 65 9.44 15.55 4.89
C GLN A 65 10.52 16.01 5.88
N SER A 66 10.25 15.93 7.18
CA SER A 66 11.13 16.43 8.25
C SER A 66 12.35 15.54 8.52
N VAL A 67 12.26 14.24 8.20
CA VAL A 67 13.36 13.29 8.43
C VAL A 67 14.28 13.23 7.20
N GLY A 68 15.58 13.38 7.41
CA GLY A 68 16.58 13.34 6.34
C GLY A 68 16.75 11.95 5.72
N ASP A 69 16.74 10.91 6.56
CA ASP A 69 16.82 9.51 6.14
C ASP A 69 15.42 9.00 5.76
N LYS A 70 15.18 8.90 4.44
CA LYS A 70 13.88 8.48 3.91
C LYS A 70 13.63 6.99 4.07
N ASP A 71 14.66 6.18 4.01
CA ASP A 71 14.52 4.73 4.17
C ASP A 71 14.11 4.41 5.62
N LEU A 72 14.77 5.05 6.58
CA LEU A 72 14.43 4.89 8.00
C LEU A 72 12.98 5.34 8.30
N VAL A 73 12.56 6.51 7.82
CA VAL A 73 11.20 7.00 8.11
C VAL A 73 10.13 6.13 7.45
N HIS A 74 10.37 5.60 6.26
CA HIS A 74 9.46 4.67 5.60
C HIS A 74 9.35 3.37 6.42
N GLU A 75 10.47 2.81 6.87
CA GLU A 75 10.48 1.61 7.72
C GLU A 75 9.68 1.81 9.02
N VAL A 76 9.86 2.95 9.69
CA VAL A 76 9.12 3.29 10.91
C VAL A 76 7.61 3.41 10.64
N ILE A 77 7.21 4.08 9.56
CA ILE A 77 5.79 4.24 9.21
C ILE A 77 5.15 2.90 8.87
N ILE A 78 5.81 2.07 8.06
CA ILE A 78 5.30 0.73 7.71
C ILE A 78 5.19 -0.12 8.98
N SER A 79 6.20 -0.11 9.83
CA SER A 79 6.20 -0.85 11.09
C SER A 79 5.05 -0.42 12.01
N ASN A 80 4.81 0.90 12.14
CA ASN A 80 3.67 1.40 12.90
C ASN A 80 2.34 0.92 12.35
N TYR A 81 2.15 0.99 11.03
CA TYR A 81 0.92 0.53 10.39
C TYR A 81 0.73 -0.97 10.53
N MET A 82 1.78 -1.78 10.38
CA MET A 82 1.70 -3.24 10.56
C MET A 82 1.33 -3.64 11.99
N ASN A 83 1.73 -2.85 12.98
CA ASN A 83 1.35 -3.07 14.37
C ASN A 83 -0.06 -2.54 14.72
N ASP A 84 -0.72 -1.83 13.81
CA ASP A 84 -2.12 -1.41 13.97
C ASP A 84 -3.05 -2.58 13.61
N GLY A 85 -3.95 -2.95 14.50
CA GLY A 85 -4.79 -4.15 14.39
C GLY A 85 -5.85 -4.12 13.28
N GLY A 86 -5.80 -3.14 12.37
CA GLY A 86 -6.74 -3.01 11.24
C GLY A 86 -6.15 -3.39 9.88
N VAL A 87 -4.94 -3.93 9.82
CA VAL A 87 -4.30 -4.33 8.55
C VAL A 87 -4.99 -5.56 7.96
N GLU A 88 -5.37 -5.46 6.70
CA GLU A 88 -5.99 -6.53 5.93
C GLU A 88 -4.91 -7.49 5.36
N LEU A 89 -4.59 -8.49 6.17
CA LEU A 89 -3.61 -9.54 5.84
C LEU A 89 -4.30 -10.89 5.66
N PRO A 90 -3.90 -11.70 4.67
CA PRO A 90 -4.26 -13.12 4.67
C PRO A 90 -3.58 -13.82 5.85
N THR A 91 -4.19 -14.85 6.35
CA THR A 91 -3.55 -15.74 7.34
C THR A 91 -2.38 -16.48 6.71
N ASP A 92 -1.42 -16.91 7.53
CA ASP A 92 -0.29 -17.72 7.05
C ASP A 92 -0.75 -19.04 6.41
N SER A 93 -1.86 -19.59 6.89
CA SER A 93 -2.47 -20.77 6.29
C SER A 93 -3.00 -20.50 4.90
N GLU A 94 -3.70 -19.39 4.68
CA GLU A 94 -4.20 -19.00 3.36
C GLU A 94 -3.04 -18.73 2.39
N MET A 95 -2.01 -18.01 2.84
CA MET A 95 -0.79 -17.80 2.05
C MET A 95 -0.18 -19.13 1.59
N ARG A 96 -0.06 -20.11 2.49
CA ARG A 96 0.60 -21.40 2.21
C ARG A 96 -0.25 -22.37 1.41
N VAL A 97 -1.57 -22.24 1.42
CA VAL A 97 -2.47 -23.06 0.58
C VAL A 97 -2.21 -22.80 -0.91
N ASN A 98 -1.96 -21.55 -1.30
CA ASN A 98 -1.65 -21.19 -2.68
C ASN A 98 -0.62 -20.06 -2.76
N VAL A 99 0.64 -20.40 -2.50
CA VAL A 99 1.75 -19.44 -2.51
C VAL A 99 1.86 -18.68 -3.83
N GLN A 100 1.60 -19.34 -4.96
CA GLN A 100 1.65 -18.69 -6.27
C GLN A 100 0.62 -17.57 -6.38
N GLN A 101 -0.63 -17.83 -6.03
CA GLN A 101 -1.68 -16.84 -6.07
C GLN A 101 -1.41 -15.69 -5.10
N PHE A 102 -0.98 -16.01 -3.89
CA PHE A 102 -0.59 -14.99 -2.89
C PHE A 102 0.49 -14.04 -3.42
N VAL A 103 1.53 -14.59 -4.08
CA VAL A 103 2.60 -13.75 -4.65
C VAL A 103 2.04 -12.85 -5.77
N ILE A 104 1.25 -13.38 -6.69
CA ILE A 104 0.62 -12.60 -7.77
C ILE A 104 -0.22 -11.47 -7.19
N GLU A 105 -1.10 -11.76 -6.23
CA GLU A 105 -1.95 -10.76 -5.59
C GLU A 105 -1.15 -9.70 -4.83
N THR A 106 -0.02 -10.08 -4.21
CA THR A 106 0.89 -9.13 -3.56
C THR A 106 1.53 -8.19 -4.57
N TYR A 107 1.98 -8.68 -5.72
CA TYR A 107 2.48 -7.84 -6.82
C TYR A 107 1.40 -6.89 -7.34
N HIS A 108 0.18 -7.37 -7.53
CA HIS A 108 -0.94 -6.53 -7.95
C HIS A 108 -1.24 -5.44 -6.93
N ARG A 109 -1.27 -5.80 -5.64
CA ARG A 109 -1.63 -4.90 -4.56
C ARG A 109 -0.60 -3.79 -4.33
N PHE A 110 0.68 -4.14 -4.30
CA PHE A 110 1.75 -3.19 -3.97
C PHE A 110 2.39 -2.57 -5.21
N LEU A 111 2.57 -3.33 -6.25
CA LEU A 111 3.35 -2.91 -7.42
C LEU A 111 2.49 -2.66 -8.67
N VAL A 112 1.21 -3.03 -8.67
CA VAL A 112 0.25 -2.81 -9.77
C VAL A 112 0.76 -3.38 -11.10
N ARG A 113 1.49 -4.50 -11.05
CA ARG A 113 2.00 -5.22 -12.20
C ARG A 113 2.02 -6.73 -11.97
N GLU A 114 2.17 -7.48 -13.05
CA GLU A 114 2.46 -8.91 -12.96
C GLU A 114 3.89 -9.14 -12.44
N PRO A 115 4.12 -10.20 -11.64
CA PRO A 115 5.48 -10.67 -11.41
C PRO A 115 6.07 -11.26 -12.70
N SER A 116 7.37 -11.11 -12.91
CA SER A 116 8.07 -11.93 -13.87
C SER A 116 8.15 -13.38 -13.39
N GLU A 117 8.39 -14.33 -14.32
CA GLU A 117 8.53 -15.74 -13.94
C GLU A 117 9.67 -15.95 -12.92
N ALA A 118 10.77 -15.22 -13.04
CA ALA A 118 11.90 -15.30 -12.11
C ALA A 118 11.51 -14.82 -10.70
N GLU A 119 10.80 -13.71 -10.59
CA GLU A 119 10.31 -13.19 -9.32
C GLU A 119 9.29 -14.14 -8.67
N LEU A 120 8.37 -14.67 -9.48
CA LEU A 120 7.37 -15.61 -9.00
C LEU A 120 8.03 -16.88 -8.43
N GLN A 121 8.97 -17.48 -9.15
CA GLN A 121 9.69 -18.66 -8.69
C GLN A 121 10.57 -18.37 -7.46
N TYR A 122 11.20 -17.19 -7.41
CA TYR A 122 11.99 -16.78 -6.24
C TYR A 122 11.13 -16.74 -4.98
N PHE A 123 10.01 -16.03 -4.99
CA PHE A 123 9.12 -15.93 -3.82
C PHE A 123 8.46 -17.26 -3.46
N LYS A 124 8.05 -18.06 -4.45
CA LYS A 124 7.53 -19.41 -4.20
C LYS A 124 8.53 -20.29 -3.47
N ASN A 125 9.76 -20.31 -3.96
CA ASN A 125 10.83 -21.09 -3.35
C ASN A 125 11.18 -20.56 -1.95
N TYR A 126 11.28 -19.24 -1.80
CA TYR A 126 11.60 -18.61 -0.54
C TYR A 126 10.55 -18.93 0.55
N ILE A 127 9.27 -18.73 0.26
CA ILE A 127 8.18 -19.00 1.21
C ILE A 127 8.11 -20.49 1.54
N ASN A 128 8.20 -21.37 0.55
CA ASN A 128 8.12 -22.81 0.77
C ASN A 128 9.32 -23.39 1.55
N SER A 129 10.51 -22.80 1.38
CA SER A 129 11.72 -23.26 2.07
C SER A 129 11.89 -22.66 3.47
N ASN A 130 11.12 -21.64 3.81
CA ASN A 130 11.24 -20.93 5.09
C ASN A 130 9.92 -20.94 5.86
N PRO A 131 9.71 -21.90 6.77
CA PRO A 131 8.46 -22.05 7.50
C PRO A 131 8.13 -20.86 8.42
N ASN A 132 9.11 -20.07 8.80
CA ASN A 132 8.95 -18.89 9.65
C ASN A 132 8.54 -17.62 8.89
N VAL A 133 8.54 -17.64 7.56
CA VAL A 133 8.04 -16.52 6.76
C VAL A 133 6.52 -16.48 6.84
N ASN A 134 5.99 -15.35 7.23
CA ASN A 134 4.56 -15.07 7.31
C ASN A 134 4.12 -14.03 6.27
N ALA A 135 2.81 -13.84 6.11
CA ALA A 135 2.25 -12.90 5.14
C ALA A 135 2.65 -11.44 5.45
N GLU A 136 2.73 -11.10 6.73
CA GLU A 136 3.15 -9.78 7.20
C GLU A 136 4.58 -9.44 6.75
N MET A 137 5.53 -10.36 6.92
CA MET A 137 6.91 -10.18 6.46
C MET A 137 7.01 -9.93 4.95
N VAL A 138 6.18 -10.64 4.16
CA VAL A 138 6.16 -10.43 2.71
C VAL A 138 5.61 -9.05 2.37
N TYR A 139 4.50 -8.64 2.95
CA TYR A 139 3.93 -7.30 2.73
C TYR A 139 4.89 -6.19 3.15
N PHE A 140 5.56 -6.37 4.31
CA PHE A 140 6.59 -5.45 4.78
C PHE A 140 7.73 -5.30 3.77
N ALA A 141 8.24 -6.42 3.25
CA ALA A 141 9.30 -6.40 2.24
C ALA A 141 8.88 -5.71 0.93
N PHE A 142 7.63 -5.90 0.48
CA PHE A 142 7.11 -5.21 -0.70
C PHE A 142 6.97 -3.70 -0.46
N ALA A 143 6.43 -3.29 0.69
CA ALA A 143 6.27 -1.89 1.05
C ALA A 143 7.61 -1.15 1.19
N LEU A 144 8.68 -1.84 1.62
CA LEU A 144 10.04 -1.30 1.70
C LEU A 144 10.82 -1.34 0.38
N SER A 145 10.31 -2.04 -0.64
CA SER A 145 11.05 -2.17 -1.89
C SER A 145 11.25 -0.82 -2.58
N ASN A 146 12.41 -0.66 -3.23
CA ASN A 146 12.69 0.55 -4.01
C ASN A 146 11.61 0.78 -5.09
N GLU A 147 11.14 -0.28 -5.74
CA GLU A 147 10.10 -0.18 -6.76
C GLU A 147 8.81 0.42 -6.20
N TYR A 148 8.46 0.12 -4.94
CA TYR A 148 7.26 0.64 -4.31
C TYR A 148 7.26 2.17 -4.17
N GLN A 149 8.41 2.80 -4.16
CA GLN A 149 8.52 4.27 -4.08
C GLN A 149 8.15 4.97 -5.40
N TYR A 150 8.04 4.22 -6.49
CA TYR A 150 7.74 4.75 -7.83
C TYR A 150 6.41 4.26 -8.38
N TYR A 151 5.88 4.96 -9.42
CA TYR A 151 4.75 4.54 -10.25
C TYR A 151 4.88 4.98 -11.71
#